data_5a2f7d57a48f21eff054f11124de000c
#
_entry.id   5a2f7d57a48f21eff054f11124de000c
#
_cell.length_a   1.000
_cell.length_b   1.000
_cell.length_c   1.000
_cell.angle_alpha   90.00
_cell.angle_beta   90.00
_cell.angle_gamma   90.00
#
_symmetry.space_group_name_H-M   'P 1'
#
loop_
_entity.id
_entity.type
_entity.pdbx_description
1 polymer ?
#
loop_
_entity_poly.entity_id
_entity_poly.type
_entity_poly.pdbx_seq_one_letter_code
_entity_poly.pdbx_strand_id
1 'polypeptide(L)'
;MSQEKRRIFVLYTGGTIGMVQSGRGLRPDAALAEKALLPFSDGLSFDWHICAPLIDSSAVTLENWRDWLALLAEKIPQYDGVLVLHGTDTLAYTANLFALALHGLDKPLVLTGSQWPFGAPGSDAPRNLVTAAAALRLGLPQCVIAFDGKLFPAVGSSKISTETADGFANPHFGALAQWSEAEGRISLRDGLRPSEKPSGGLRAERINPAVSVSCHTLIPGGSARHIAAALRQGGADAAILQSYGHGNAPSDDGFIDAVRSFTSCGGLLLNISQVPQGCAAAVYAQGDALRQAGVVGGGKCNLETASVLLTLAAGNGWTADRLRAELAALGLTDA
;
A
#
# COMPACT_ATOMS: atom_id res chain seq x y z
N MET A 1 -7.58 -24.09 -31.74
CA MET A 1 -7.62 -22.60 -31.69
C MET A 1 -6.70 -22.19 -30.56
N SER A 2 -5.58 -21.55 -30.81
CA SER A 2 -4.74 -21.00 -29.74
C SER A 2 -5.53 -19.93 -29.01
N GLN A 3 -5.78 -20.15 -27.73
CA GLN A 3 -6.43 -19.14 -26.89
C GLN A 3 -5.53 -17.90 -26.90
N GLU A 4 -6.09 -16.74 -27.23
CA GLU A 4 -5.36 -15.47 -27.25
C GLU A 4 -4.80 -15.19 -25.85
N LYS A 5 -3.51 -14.92 -25.75
CA LYS A 5 -2.85 -14.68 -24.48
C LYS A 5 -3.26 -13.31 -23.94
N ARG A 6 -3.54 -13.22 -22.65
CA ARG A 6 -3.72 -11.93 -21.98
C ARG A 6 -2.42 -11.15 -22.01
N ARG A 7 -2.49 -9.90 -22.43
CA ARG A 7 -1.35 -8.98 -22.46
C ARG A 7 -1.19 -8.31 -21.11
N ILE A 8 -0.06 -8.51 -20.47
CA ILE A 8 0.26 -7.98 -19.14
C ILE A 8 1.39 -6.94 -19.26
N PHE A 9 1.14 -5.74 -18.79
CA PHE A 9 2.18 -4.75 -18.61
C PHE A 9 2.97 -5.04 -17.34
N VAL A 10 4.28 -5.17 -17.42
CA VAL A 10 5.16 -5.42 -16.29
C VAL A 10 5.95 -4.15 -15.98
N LEU A 11 5.72 -3.56 -14.82
CA LEU A 11 6.52 -2.49 -14.27
C LEU A 11 7.55 -3.09 -13.30
N TYR A 12 8.83 -3.07 -13.66
CA TYR A 12 9.90 -3.50 -12.78
C TYR A 12 10.62 -2.29 -12.19
N THR A 13 10.38 -2.04 -10.90
CA THR A 13 10.95 -0.88 -10.19
C THR A 13 12.29 -1.19 -9.51
N GLY A 14 12.57 -2.48 -9.28
CA GLY A 14 13.73 -2.99 -8.53
C GLY A 14 13.32 -4.04 -7.50
N GLY A 15 14.16 -4.24 -6.51
CA GLY A 15 13.92 -5.18 -5.41
C GLY A 15 14.67 -6.51 -5.56
N THR A 16 14.65 -7.27 -4.48
CA THR A 16 15.46 -8.48 -4.27
C THR A 16 15.20 -9.58 -5.31
N ILE A 17 13.99 -9.66 -5.85
CA ILE A 17 13.58 -10.71 -6.80
C ILE A 17 14.50 -10.81 -8.03
N GLY A 18 14.98 -9.68 -8.54
CA GLY A 18 15.89 -9.61 -9.69
C GLY A 18 17.34 -9.30 -9.28
N MET A 19 17.75 -9.60 -8.06
CA MET A 19 19.13 -9.41 -7.63
C MET A 19 19.97 -10.67 -7.82
N VAL A 20 21.23 -10.47 -8.22
CA VAL A 20 22.26 -11.51 -8.32
C VAL A 20 23.39 -11.26 -7.32
N GLN A 21 23.96 -12.35 -6.81
CA GLN A 21 25.14 -12.25 -5.95
C GLN A 21 26.34 -11.75 -6.75
N SER A 22 27.03 -10.76 -6.23
CA SER A 22 28.27 -10.22 -6.76
C SER A 22 29.37 -10.20 -5.69
N GLY A 23 30.62 -9.96 -6.08
CA GLY A 23 31.72 -9.84 -5.11
C GLY A 23 31.60 -8.67 -4.12
N ARG A 24 30.63 -7.76 -4.33
CA ARG A 24 30.34 -6.61 -3.46
C ARG A 24 28.93 -6.66 -2.86
N GLY A 25 28.28 -7.84 -2.81
CA GLY A 25 26.91 -8.03 -2.36
C GLY A 25 25.92 -8.20 -3.50
N LEU A 26 24.63 -8.06 -3.20
CA LEU A 26 23.57 -8.18 -4.18
C LEU A 26 23.54 -6.97 -5.13
N ARG A 27 23.37 -7.20 -6.44
CA ARG A 27 23.16 -6.16 -7.45
C ARG A 27 21.94 -6.49 -8.32
N PRO A 28 21.20 -5.47 -8.80
CA PRO A 28 20.09 -5.68 -9.70
C PRO A 28 20.52 -6.29 -11.05
N ASP A 29 19.69 -7.21 -11.56
CA ASP A 29 19.81 -7.80 -12.90
C ASP A 29 18.40 -7.93 -13.51
N ALA A 30 18.11 -7.10 -14.48
CA ALA A 30 16.81 -7.08 -15.14
C ALA A 30 16.53 -8.38 -15.91
N ALA A 31 17.57 -8.97 -16.54
CA ALA A 31 17.41 -10.22 -17.27
C ALA A 31 17.04 -11.40 -16.36
N LEU A 32 17.44 -11.35 -15.09
CA LEU A 32 17.01 -12.35 -14.10
C LEU A 32 15.51 -12.25 -13.80
N ALA A 33 14.98 -11.04 -13.66
CA ALA A 33 13.55 -10.82 -13.42
C ALA A 33 12.71 -11.30 -14.63
N GLU A 34 13.14 -10.99 -15.85
CA GLU A 34 12.48 -11.50 -17.07
C GLU A 34 12.49 -13.03 -17.11
N LYS A 35 13.66 -13.64 -16.88
CA LYS A 35 13.81 -15.10 -16.83
C LYS A 35 12.95 -15.75 -15.75
N ALA A 36 12.77 -15.09 -14.60
CA ALA A 36 11.98 -15.58 -13.49
C ALA A 36 10.48 -15.70 -13.84
N LEU A 37 9.96 -14.86 -14.74
CA LEU A 37 8.56 -14.88 -15.17
C LEU A 37 8.27 -15.90 -16.30
N LEU A 38 9.26 -16.35 -17.06
CA LEU A 38 9.06 -17.26 -18.19
C LEU A 38 8.27 -18.53 -17.84
N PRO A 39 8.51 -19.22 -16.70
CA PRO A 39 7.76 -20.44 -16.33
C PRO A 39 6.27 -20.20 -16.13
N PHE A 40 5.85 -18.98 -15.90
CA PHE A 40 4.47 -18.61 -15.57
C PHE A 40 3.73 -17.92 -16.73
N SER A 41 4.30 -17.99 -17.96
CA SER A 41 3.77 -17.33 -19.17
C SER A 41 2.63 -18.09 -19.86
N ASP A 42 2.15 -19.21 -19.30
CA ASP A 42 1.01 -19.91 -19.88
C ASP A 42 -0.26 -19.04 -19.85
N GLY A 43 -0.83 -18.79 -21.03
CA GLY A 43 -1.97 -17.88 -21.21
C GLY A 43 -1.68 -16.39 -20.95
N LEU A 44 -0.42 -16.01 -20.69
CA LEU A 44 0.01 -14.63 -20.45
C LEU A 44 1.14 -14.24 -21.41
N SER A 45 1.17 -12.99 -21.83
CA SER A 45 2.32 -12.34 -22.49
C SER A 45 2.72 -11.11 -21.71
N PHE A 46 4.01 -10.84 -21.60
CA PHE A 46 4.56 -9.81 -20.73
C PHE A 46 5.27 -8.74 -21.56
N ASP A 47 4.78 -7.51 -21.49
CA ASP A 47 5.42 -6.32 -22.06
C ASP A 47 6.09 -5.53 -20.93
N TRP A 48 7.40 -5.38 -20.99
CA TRP A 48 8.22 -4.87 -19.88
C TRP A 48 8.49 -3.38 -19.95
N HIS A 49 8.37 -2.73 -18.80
CA HIS A 49 8.98 -1.44 -18.51
C HIS A 49 9.92 -1.58 -17.31
N ILE A 50 11.21 -1.49 -17.57
CA ILE A 50 12.25 -1.60 -16.54
C ILE A 50 12.68 -0.20 -16.17
N CYS A 51 12.51 0.18 -14.90
CA CYS A 51 12.95 1.48 -14.41
C CYS A 51 14.47 1.62 -14.50
N ALA A 52 14.94 2.77 -14.91
CA ALA A 52 16.35 3.09 -15.00
C ALA A 52 16.66 4.41 -14.25
N PRO A 53 17.38 4.35 -13.12
CA PRO A 53 17.92 3.15 -12.47
C PRO A 53 16.83 2.28 -11.80
N LEU A 54 17.13 1.00 -11.56
CA LEU A 54 16.35 0.18 -10.63
C LEU A 54 16.57 0.70 -9.20
N ILE A 55 15.50 0.79 -8.42
CA ILE A 55 15.47 1.48 -7.13
C ILE A 55 15.41 0.45 -5.99
N ASP A 56 16.22 0.65 -4.96
CA ASP A 56 15.97 0.02 -3.66
C ASP A 56 14.67 0.63 -3.09
N SER A 57 13.73 -0.24 -2.67
CA SER A 57 12.42 0.24 -2.22
C SER A 57 12.49 1.14 -0.98
N SER A 58 13.55 1.05 -0.18
CA SER A 58 13.79 1.97 0.94
C SER A 58 14.10 3.41 0.50
N ALA A 59 14.47 3.60 -0.77
CA ALA A 59 14.80 4.89 -1.37
C ALA A 59 13.68 5.45 -2.29
N VAL A 60 12.51 4.84 -2.27
CA VAL A 60 11.36 5.32 -3.07
C VAL A 60 10.91 6.70 -2.60
N THR A 61 10.69 7.60 -3.54
CA THR A 61 10.27 9.00 -3.31
C THR A 61 8.87 9.27 -3.88
N LEU A 62 8.30 10.44 -3.56
CA LEU A 62 7.02 10.86 -4.14
C LEU A 62 7.13 11.17 -5.63
N GLU A 63 8.31 11.57 -6.14
CA GLU A 63 8.59 11.69 -7.57
C GLU A 63 8.47 10.33 -8.28
N ASN A 64 9.03 9.27 -7.69
CA ASN A 64 8.88 7.92 -8.23
C ASN A 64 7.40 7.52 -8.29
N TRP A 65 6.65 7.77 -7.23
CA TRP A 65 5.22 7.49 -7.18
C TRP A 65 4.43 8.26 -8.24
N ARG A 66 4.72 9.55 -8.42
CA ARG A 66 4.10 10.37 -9.47
C ARG A 66 4.35 9.77 -10.85
N ASP A 67 5.60 9.42 -11.13
CA ASP A 67 6.00 8.96 -12.46
C ASP A 67 5.44 7.56 -12.75
N TRP A 68 5.46 6.65 -11.78
CA TRP A 68 4.85 5.32 -11.92
C TRP A 68 3.33 5.39 -12.05
N LEU A 69 2.68 6.26 -11.30
CA LEU A 69 1.23 6.44 -11.39
C LEU A 69 0.81 6.97 -12.75
N ALA A 70 1.53 7.97 -13.29
CA ALA A 70 1.30 8.52 -14.62
C ALA A 70 1.50 7.45 -15.70
N LEU A 71 2.57 6.67 -15.62
CA LEU A 71 2.84 5.56 -16.52
C LEU A 71 1.72 4.51 -16.48
N LEU A 72 1.30 4.09 -15.28
CA LEU A 72 0.22 3.10 -15.15
C LEU A 72 -1.13 3.63 -15.65
N ALA A 73 -1.45 4.89 -15.41
CA ALA A 73 -2.67 5.52 -15.94
C ALA A 73 -2.71 5.50 -17.48
N GLU A 74 -1.54 5.65 -18.14
CA GLU A 74 -1.41 5.54 -19.60
C GLU A 74 -1.51 4.09 -20.10
N LYS A 75 -0.88 3.14 -19.39
CA LYS A 75 -0.73 1.75 -19.85
C LYS A 75 -1.93 0.87 -19.54
N ILE A 76 -2.57 1.00 -18.38
CA ILE A 76 -3.68 0.12 -17.97
C ILE A 76 -4.76 -0.03 -19.05
N PRO A 77 -5.21 1.02 -19.76
CA PRO A 77 -6.23 0.85 -20.80
C PRO A 77 -5.82 -0.05 -21.97
N GLN A 78 -4.51 -0.21 -22.20
CA GLN A 78 -3.94 -0.91 -23.37
C GLN A 78 -3.66 -2.41 -23.08
N TYR A 79 -3.80 -2.87 -21.82
CA TYR A 79 -3.44 -4.21 -21.38
C TYR A 79 -4.60 -4.88 -20.64
N ASP A 80 -4.52 -6.21 -20.45
CA ASP A 80 -5.51 -7.00 -19.72
C ASP A 80 -5.23 -7.05 -18.22
N GLY A 81 -4.07 -6.56 -17.80
CA GLY A 81 -3.65 -6.47 -16.41
C GLY A 81 -2.25 -5.89 -16.28
N VAL A 82 -1.88 -5.62 -15.05
CA VAL A 82 -0.56 -5.07 -14.68
C VAL A 82 0.09 -5.93 -13.62
N LEU A 83 1.37 -6.19 -13.78
CA LEU A 83 2.25 -6.76 -12.77
C LEU A 83 3.31 -5.74 -12.38
N VAL A 84 3.43 -5.48 -11.09
CA VAL A 84 4.51 -4.63 -10.56
C VAL A 84 5.47 -5.49 -9.75
N LEU A 85 6.73 -5.55 -10.18
CA LEU A 85 7.82 -6.15 -9.42
C LEU A 85 8.52 -5.07 -8.61
N HIS A 86 8.50 -5.21 -7.29
CA HIS A 86 8.89 -4.15 -6.35
C HIS A 86 9.69 -4.72 -5.16
N GLY A 87 10.55 -3.92 -4.57
CA GLY A 87 11.21 -4.28 -3.32
C GLY A 87 10.24 -4.31 -2.14
N THR A 88 10.43 -5.23 -1.21
CA THR A 88 9.42 -5.54 -0.17
C THR A 88 9.22 -4.47 0.89
N ASP A 89 10.21 -3.59 1.16
CA ASP A 89 10.16 -2.64 2.28
C ASP A 89 9.04 -1.60 2.13
N THR A 90 8.81 -1.10 0.92
CA THR A 90 7.74 -0.13 0.65
C THR A 90 6.68 -0.64 -0.32
N LEU A 91 6.66 -1.95 -0.59
CA LEU A 91 5.68 -2.57 -1.49
C LEU A 91 4.24 -2.27 -1.05
N ALA A 92 3.93 -2.40 0.24
CA ALA A 92 2.59 -2.12 0.77
C ALA A 92 2.20 -0.64 0.61
N TYR A 93 3.13 0.30 0.77
CA TYR A 93 2.89 1.72 0.50
C TYR A 93 2.56 1.97 -0.97
N THR A 94 3.37 1.43 -1.88
CA THR A 94 3.16 1.58 -3.33
C THR A 94 1.86 0.88 -3.78
N ALA A 95 1.50 -0.27 -3.19
CA ALA A 95 0.23 -0.93 -3.46
C ALA A 95 -0.96 -0.08 -3.01
N ASN A 96 -0.90 0.51 -1.81
CA ASN A 96 -1.90 1.46 -1.34
C ASN A 96 -2.01 2.69 -2.26
N LEU A 97 -0.87 3.22 -2.74
CA LEU A 97 -0.90 4.33 -3.70
C LEU A 97 -1.73 3.98 -4.93
N PHE A 98 -1.45 2.84 -5.57
CA PHE A 98 -2.17 2.47 -6.78
C PHE A 98 -3.65 2.14 -6.51
N ALA A 99 -3.95 1.55 -5.34
CA ALA A 99 -5.33 1.28 -4.95
C ALA A 99 -6.15 2.55 -4.70
N LEU A 100 -5.53 3.58 -4.11
CA LEU A 100 -6.20 4.80 -3.68
C LEU A 100 -6.19 5.90 -4.74
N ALA A 101 -5.18 5.90 -5.61
CA ALA A 101 -5.01 6.94 -6.62
C ALA A 101 -5.55 6.57 -8.01
N LEU A 102 -5.80 5.27 -8.31
CA LEU A 102 -6.35 4.82 -9.58
C LEU A 102 -7.84 4.49 -9.43
N HIS A 103 -8.69 5.47 -9.67
CA HIS A 103 -10.14 5.28 -9.65
C HIS A 103 -10.64 4.65 -10.94
N GLY A 104 -11.62 3.76 -10.85
CA GLY A 104 -12.20 3.10 -12.02
C GLY A 104 -11.34 1.98 -12.58
N LEU A 105 -10.45 1.39 -11.77
CA LEU A 105 -9.63 0.25 -12.17
C LEU A 105 -10.51 -0.98 -12.43
N ASP A 106 -10.58 -1.40 -13.70
CA ASP A 106 -11.43 -2.50 -14.19
C ASP A 106 -10.64 -3.79 -14.51
N LYS A 107 -9.36 -3.80 -14.20
CA LYS A 107 -8.39 -4.87 -14.50
C LYS A 107 -7.54 -5.20 -13.28
N PRO A 108 -6.93 -6.42 -13.23
CA PRO A 108 -6.03 -6.77 -12.15
C PRO A 108 -4.75 -5.91 -12.18
N LEU A 109 -4.41 -5.33 -11.05
CA LEU A 109 -3.12 -4.71 -10.78
C LEU A 109 -2.48 -5.48 -9.62
N VAL A 110 -1.46 -6.26 -9.90
CA VAL A 110 -0.83 -7.17 -8.94
C VAL A 110 0.57 -6.68 -8.61
N LEU A 111 0.84 -6.44 -7.33
CA LEU A 111 2.19 -6.18 -6.86
C LEU A 111 2.78 -7.43 -6.23
N THR A 112 4.05 -7.69 -6.48
CA THR A 112 4.83 -8.74 -5.82
C THR A 112 6.31 -8.39 -5.76
N GLY A 113 7.05 -9.17 -5.03
CA GLY A 113 8.49 -9.11 -4.86
C GLY A 113 8.97 -10.38 -4.19
N SER A 114 10.13 -10.35 -3.56
CA SER A 114 10.58 -11.47 -2.74
C SER A 114 11.52 -11.02 -1.62
N GLN A 115 11.55 -11.79 -0.52
CA GLN A 115 12.51 -11.61 0.56
C GLN A 115 13.92 -12.05 0.12
N TRP A 116 13.99 -13.10 -0.70
CA TRP A 116 15.26 -13.66 -1.20
C TRP A 116 15.34 -13.59 -2.74
N PRO A 117 16.56 -13.44 -3.31
CA PRO A 117 16.74 -13.41 -4.75
C PRO A 117 16.16 -14.65 -5.46
N PHE A 118 15.64 -14.47 -6.66
CA PHE A 118 15.23 -15.59 -7.49
C PHE A 118 16.42 -16.53 -7.78
N GLY A 119 16.24 -17.84 -7.54
CA GLY A 119 17.29 -18.82 -7.69
C GLY A 119 18.17 -19.05 -6.48
N ALA A 120 18.02 -18.26 -5.40
CA ALA A 120 18.64 -18.57 -4.12
C ALA A 120 17.97 -19.80 -3.49
N PRO A 121 18.72 -20.68 -2.78
CA PRO A 121 18.14 -21.81 -2.06
C PRO A 121 17.06 -21.33 -1.06
N GLY A 122 15.85 -21.91 -1.14
CA GLY A 122 14.74 -21.54 -0.25
C GLY A 122 14.06 -20.21 -0.59
N SER A 123 14.34 -19.63 -1.77
CA SER A 123 13.70 -18.36 -2.20
C SER A 123 12.17 -18.49 -2.26
N ASP A 124 11.50 -17.46 -1.76
CA ASP A 124 10.05 -17.27 -1.85
C ASP A 124 9.60 -16.78 -3.24
N ALA A 125 10.52 -16.32 -4.08
CA ALA A 125 10.21 -15.70 -5.37
C ALA A 125 9.38 -16.62 -6.30
N PRO A 126 9.67 -17.92 -6.48
CA PRO A 126 8.85 -18.79 -7.34
C PRO A 126 7.40 -18.87 -6.87
N ARG A 127 7.17 -18.97 -5.55
CA ARG A 127 5.83 -19.01 -4.97
C ARG A 127 5.09 -17.70 -5.13
N ASN A 128 5.77 -16.57 -4.96
CA ASN A 128 5.20 -15.25 -5.17
C ASN A 128 4.83 -15.02 -6.64
N LEU A 129 5.68 -15.45 -7.58
CA LEU A 129 5.43 -15.29 -9.02
C LEU A 129 4.28 -16.17 -9.52
N VAL A 130 4.19 -17.44 -9.07
CA VAL A 130 3.04 -18.29 -9.44
C VAL A 130 1.73 -17.71 -8.90
N THR A 131 1.74 -17.18 -7.67
CA THR A 131 0.58 -16.53 -7.06
C THR A 131 0.17 -15.28 -7.85
N ALA A 132 1.14 -14.44 -8.24
CA ALA A 132 0.89 -13.24 -9.04
C ALA A 132 0.33 -13.57 -10.42
N ALA A 133 0.91 -14.57 -11.12
CA ALA A 133 0.41 -15.02 -12.40
C ALA A 133 -1.01 -15.60 -12.30
N ALA A 134 -1.31 -16.36 -11.25
CA ALA A 134 -2.65 -16.88 -10.99
C ALA A 134 -3.65 -15.74 -10.69
N ALA A 135 -3.24 -14.71 -9.95
CA ALA A 135 -4.05 -13.52 -9.69
C ALA A 135 -4.37 -12.74 -10.98
N LEU A 136 -3.40 -12.60 -11.89
CA LEU A 136 -3.62 -11.99 -13.21
C LEU A 136 -4.64 -12.78 -14.05
N ARG A 137 -4.59 -14.11 -13.99
CA ARG A 137 -5.59 -14.98 -14.67
C ARG A 137 -6.96 -14.90 -14.01
N LEU A 138 -7.01 -14.80 -12.68
CA LEU A 138 -8.26 -14.62 -11.93
C LEU A 138 -8.98 -13.31 -12.33
N GLY A 139 -8.21 -12.25 -12.59
CA GLY A 139 -8.73 -11.03 -13.20
C GLY A 139 -9.57 -10.15 -12.27
N LEU A 140 -9.29 -10.13 -10.97
CA LEU A 140 -9.97 -9.24 -10.03
C LEU A 140 -9.72 -7.77 -10.41
N PRO A 141 -10.76 -6.92 -10.57
CA PRO A 141 -10.61 -5.53 -10.98
C PRO A 141 -10.20 -4.65 -9.79
N GLN A 142 -9.03 -4.90 -9.23
CA GLN A 142 -8.50 -4.17 -8.08
C GLN A 142 -6.99 -4.33 -7.94
N CYS A 143 -6.39 -3.45 -7.13
CA CYS A 143 -5.00 -3.52 -6.76
C CYS A 143 -4.80 -4.50 -5.59
N VAL A 144 -3.88 -5.47 -5.75
CA VAL A 144 -3.63 -6.53 -4.78
C VAL A 144 -2.14 -6.80 -4.60
N ILE A 145 -1.78 -7.33 -3.44
CA ILE A 145 -0.45 -7.86 -3.14
C ILE A 145 -0.51 -9.38 -3.23
N ALA A 146 0.33 -9.98 -4.08
CA ALA A 146 0.52 -11.42 -4.17
C ALA A 146 1.79 -11.82 -3.43
N PHE A 147 1.67 -12.53 -2.31
CA PHE A 147 2.81 -12.94 -1.50
C PHE A 147 2.54 -14.23 -0.72
N ASP A 148 3.53 -15.11 -0.67
CA ASP A 148 3.48 -16.41 0.02
C ASP A 148 2.21 -17.24 -0.26
N GLY A 149 1.81 -17.32 -1.53
CA GLY A 149 0.61 -18.06 -1.91
C GLY A 149 -0.71 -17.37 -1.56
N LYS A 150 -0.68 -16.16 -1.00
CA LYS A 150 -1.86 -15.41 -0.59
C LYS A 150 -2.02 -14.16 -1.46
N LEU A 151 -3.27 -13.75 -1.65
CA LEU A 151 -3.62 -12.54 -2.35
C LEU A 151 -4.30 -11.59 -1.35
N PHE A 152 -3.66 -10.47 -1.04
CA PHE A 152 -4.18 -9.48 -0.10
C PHE A 152 -4.73 -8.26 -0.83
N PRO A 153 -5.81 -7.62 -0.36
CA PRO A 153 -6.17 -6.28 -0.81
C PRO A 153 -5.02 -5.32 -0.47
N ALA A 154 -4.75 -4.35 -1.35
CA ALA A 154 -3.69 -3.38 -1.09
C ALA A 154 -3.96 -2.55 0.18
N VAL A 155 -5.21 -2.05 0.31
CA VAL A 155 -5.65 -1.27 1.48
C VAL A 155 -5.62 -2.11 2.74
N GLY A 156 -4.94 -1.61 3.77
CA GLY A 156 -4.81 -2.26 5.08
C GLY A 156 -3.73 -3.35 5.15
N SER A 157 -2.98 -3.61 4.09
CA SER A 157 -1.86 -4.56 4.09
C SER A 157 -0.56 -3.94 4.57
N SER A 158 0.20 -4.71 5.34
CA SER A 158 1.51 -4.34 5.89
C SER A 158 2.55 -5.44 5.69
N LYS A 159 3.82 -5.05 5.60
CA LYS A 159 4.95 -5.98 5.78
C LYS A 159 5.05 -6.33 7.26
N ILE A 160 5.03 -7.61 7.59
CA ILE A 160 5.00 -8.11 8.97
C ILE A 160 6.24 -8.91 9.35
N SER A 161 7.05 -9.32 8.38
CA SER A 161 8.28 -10.09 8.65
C SER A 161 9.36 -9.74 7.65
N THR A 162 10.62 -9.80 8.12
CA THR A 162 11.84 -9.77 7.31
C THR A 162 12.53 -11.13 7.26
N GLU A 163 12.05 -12.09 8.08
CA GLU A 163 12.73 -13.37 8.34
C GLU A 163 12.06 -14.57 7.66
N THR A 164 10.79 -14.42 7.28
CA THR A 164 9.99 -15.53 6.75
C THR A 164 9.38 -15.20 5.40
N ALA A 165 9.04 -16.23 4.61
CA ALA A 165 8.33 -16.07 3.34
C ALA A 165 6.94 -15.43 3.52
N ASP A 166 6.27 -15.67 4.66
CA ASP A 166 5.01 -15.03 5.06
C ASP A 166 5.25 -13.57 5.50
N GLY A 167 5.73 -12.76 4.56
CA GLY A 167 6.21 -11.40 4.81
C GLY A 167 5.13 -10.33 4.90
N PHE A 168 3.87 -10.64 4.49
CA PHE A 168 2.77 -9.66 4.46
C PHE A 168 1.51 -10.20 5.12
N ALA A 169 0.74 -9.29 5.72
CA ALA A 169 -0.58 -9.58 6.25
C ALA A 169 -1.54 -8.41 6.05
N ASN A 170 -2.83 -8.71 6.11
CA ASN A 170 -3.89 -7.72 6.23
C ASN A 170 -4.75 -8.08 7.46
N PRO A 171 -4.48 -7.46 8.62
CA PRO A 171 -5.10 -7.90 9.89
C PRO A 171 -6.62 -7.74 9.92
N HIS A 172 -7.18 -6.75 9.23
CA HIS A 172 -8.61 -6.46 9.26
C HIS A 172 -9.41 -7.18 8.17
N PHE A 173 -8.87 -7.23 6.95
CA PHE A 173 -9.60 -7.77 5.81
C PHE A 173 -9.18 -9.20 5.44
N GLY A 174 -8.00 -9.65 5.89
CA GLY A 174 -7.45 -10.96 5.58
C GLY A 174 -7.08 -11.12 4.10
N ALA A 175 -6.73 -12.33 3.70
CA ALA A 175 -6.46 -12.66 2.30
C ALA A 175 -7.78 -12.78 1.51
N LEU A 176 -7.77 -12.31 0.27
CA LEU A 176 -8.88 -12.42 -0.69
C LEU A 176 -8.91 -13.80 -1.34
N ALA A 177 -7.73 -14.38 -1.58
CA ALA A 177 -7.56 -15.66 -2.25
C ALA A 177 -6.28 -16.36 -1.77
N GLN A 178 -6.22 -17.65 -2.01
CA GLN A 178 -5.07 -18.47 -1.68
C GLN A 178 -4.72 -19.42 -2.83
N TRP A 179 -3.43 -19.55 -3.12
CA TRP A 179 -2.88 -20.51 -4.05
C TRP A 179 -2.78 -21.88 -3.38
N SER A 180 -3.29 -22.91 -4.06
CA SER A 180 -3.15 -24.32 -3.67
C SER A 180 -2.17 -25.00 -4.61
N GLU A 181 -1.04 -25.46 -4.10
CA GLU A 181 -0.08 -26.24 -4.90
C GLU A 181 -0.65 -27.60 -5.31
N ALA A 182 -1.44 -28.20 -4.43
CA ALA A 182 -2.07 -29.51 -4.72
C ALA A 182 -3.09 -29.42 -5.86
N GLU A 183 -3.79 -28.31 -5.98
CA GLU A 183 -4.82 -28.10 -7.01
C GLU A 183 -4.29 -27.32 -8.23
N GLY A 184 -3.08 -26.73 -8.13
CA GLY A 184 -2.49 -25.89 -9.18
C GLY A 184 -3.32 -24.65 -9.53
N ARG A 185 -4.11 -24.13 -8.58
CA ARG A 185 -5.02 -22.99 -8.80
C ARG A 185 -5.10 -22.07 -7.61
N ILE A 186 -5.54 -20.84 -7.87
CA ILE A 186 -5.90 -19.87 -6.84
C ILE A 186 -7.42 -19.92 -6.61
N SER A 187 -7.83 -19.92 -5.35
CA SER A 187 -9.24 -19.95 -4.95
C SER A 187 -9.56 -18.74 -4.10
N LEU A 188 -10.67 -18.08 -4.41
CA LEU A 188 -11.20 -16.98 -3.59
C LEU A 188 -11.64 -17.51 -2.22
N ARG A 189 -11.50 -16.68 -1.20
CA ARG A 189 -12.03 -16.95 0.14
C ARG A 189 -13.54 -17.16 0.07
N ASP A 190 -14.04 -18.11 0.82
CA ASP A 190 -15.48 -18.41 0.90
C ASP A 190 -16.30 -17.16 1.22
N GLY A 191 -17.39 -16.97 0.49
CA GLY A 191 -18.27 -15.83 0.62
C GLY A 191 -17.78 -14.53 -0.03
N LEU A 192 -16.54 -14.48 -0.52
CA LEU A 192 -16.05 -13.32 -1.26
C LEU A 192 -16.64 -13.33 -2.68
N ARG A 193 -17.30 -12.24 -3.04
CA ARG A 193 -17.70 -11.99 -4.43
C ARG A 193 -16.68 -11.04 -5.06
N PRO A 194 -16.25 -11.29 -6.31
CA PRO A 194 -15.46 -10.32 -7.06
C PRO A 194 -16.19 -8.98 -7.09
N SER A 195 -15.46 -7.89 -6.91
CA SER A 195 -16.01 -6.55 -7.09
C SER A 195 -16.57 -6.41 -8.50
N GLU A 196 -17.70 -5.74 -8.65
CA GLU A 196 -18.21 -5.37 -9.96
C GLU A 196 -17.20 -4.44 -10.65
N LYS A 197 -17.10 -4.58 -11.97
CA LYS A 197 -16.25 -3.65 -12.73
C LYS A 197 -16.81 -2.25 -12.60
N PRO A 198 -15.98 -1.25 -12.29
CA PRO A 198 -16.43 0.12 -12.22
C PRO A 198 -17.04 0.58 -13.56
N SER A 199 -18.12 1.34 -13.50
CA SER A 199 -18.80 1.88 -14.70
C SER A 199 -18.12 3.13 -15.28
N GLY A 200 -17.14 3.71 -14.59
CA GLY A 200 -16.39 4.90 -15.00
C GLY A 200 -15.04 4.55 -15.67
N GLY A 201 -14.53 5.41 -16.52
CA GLY A 201 -13.19 5.26 -17.07
C GLY A 201 -12.11 5.43 -15.99
N LEU A 202 -10.92 4.91 -16.28
CA LEU A 202 -9.75 5.05 -15.38
C LEU A 202 -9.39 6.53 -15.19
N ARG A 203 -9.19 6.95 -13.96
CA ARG A 203 -8.72 8.28 -13.57
C ARG A 203 -7.65 8.15 -12.50
N ALA A 204 -6.60 8.95 -12.57
CA ALA A 204 -5.54 9.00 -11.58
C ALA A 204 -5.63 10.30 -10.76
N GLU A 205 -5.51 10.19 -9.44
CA GLU A 205 -5.26 11.33 -8.56
C GLU A 205 -3.85 11.89 -8.82
N ARG A 206 -3.68 13.16 -8.51
CA ARG A 206 -2.37 13.80 -8.65
C ARG A 206 -1.49 13.50 -7.43
N ILE A 207 -0.24 13.15 -7.67
CA ILE A 207 0.81 13.17 -6.62
C ILE A 207 1.55 14.50 -6.71
N ASN A 208 1.59 15.22 -5.59
CA ASN A 208 2.42 16.41 -5.42
C ASN A 208 3.68 16.05 -4.64
N PRO A 209 4.88 16.01 -5.26
CA PRO A 209 6.11 15.61 -4.58
C PRO A 209 6.58 16.57 -3.48
N ALA A 210 6.04 17.79 -3.45
CA ALA A 210 6.38 18.79 -2.43
C ALA A 210 5.63 18.58 -1.09
N VAL A 211 4.67 17.65 -1.04
CA VAL A 211 3.91 17.36 0.19
C VAL A 211 4.80 16.70 1.23
N SER A 212 4.67 17.15 2.46
CA SER A 212 5.33 16.59 3.64
C SER A 212 4.30 15.98 4.58
N VAL A 213 4.40 14.66 4.82
CA VAL A 213 3.59 13.94 5.81
C VAL A 213 4.50 13.46 6.92
N SER A 214 4.22 13.86 8.16
CA SER A 214 4.95 13.39 9.34
C SER A 214 4.21 12.24 10.04
N CYS A 215 4.96 11.36 10.71
CA CYS A 215 4.38 10.29 11.52
C CYS A 215 4.92 10.37 12.96
N HIS A 216 4.01 10.36 13.92
CA HIS A 216 4.31 10.50 15.34
C HIS A 216 3.71 9.34 16.12
N THR A 217 4.55 8.61 16.86
CA THR A 217 4.12 7.50 17.71
C THR A 217 4.09 7.93 19.17
N LEU A 218 2.95 7.78 19.83
CA LEU A 218 2.84 7.98 21.27
C LEU A 218 3.50 6.84 22.03
N ILE A 219 4.39 7.19 22.94
CA ILE A 219 4.98 6.26 23.92
C ILE A 219 4.89 6.85 25.30
N PRO A 220 4.84 6.04 26.39
CA PRO A 220 4.93 6.56 27.76
C PRO A 220 6.20 7.36 27.98
N GLY A 221 6.15 8.43 28.78
CA GLY A 221 7.35 9.20 29.12
C GLY A 221 7.55 10.51 28.35
N GLY A 222 6.50 11.18 27.92
CA GLY A 222 6.57 12.57 27.45
C GLY A 222 6.60 12.75 25.94
N SER A 223 6.30 11.69 25.15
CA SER A 223 6.19 11.80 23.68
C SER A 223 5.17 12.85 23.23
N ALA A 224 4.04 13.00 23.95
CA ALA A 224 3.02 14.02 23.65
C ALA A 224 3.62 15.44 23.62
N ARG A 225 4.52 15.77 24.55
CA ARG A 225 5.21 17.07 24.57
C ARG A 225 6.10 17.29 23.35
N HIS A 226 6.84 16.23 22.90
CA HIS A 226 7.68 16.32 21.71
C HIS A 226 6.85 16.42 20.44
N ILE A 227 5.75 15.67 20.36
CA ILE A 227 4.79 15.75 19.24
C ILE A 227 4.16 17.16 19.18
N ALA A 228 3.73 17.70 20.33
CA ALA A 228 3.20 19.05 20.40
C ALA A 228 4.22 20.10 19.90
N ALA A 229 5.49 19.95 20.24
CA ALA A 229 6.55 20.84 19.77
C ALA A 229 6.72 20.72 18.23
N ALA A 230 6.75 19.50 17.70
CA ALA A 230 6.87 19.25 16.26
C ALA A 230 5.69 19.85 15.48
N LEU A 231 4.44 19.66 15.95
CA LEU A 231 3.25 20.22 15.32
C LEU A 231 3.26 21.77 15.32
N ARG A 232 3.73 22.40 16.42
CA ARG A 232 3.86 23.88 16.50
C ARG A 232 4.97 24.43 15.62
N GLN A 233 6.06 23.69 15.45
CA GLN A 233 7.17 24.10 14.59
C GLN A 233 6.76 24.19 13.12
N GLY A 234 5.76 23.39 12.71
CA GLY A 234 5.30 23.31 11.32
C GLY A 234 6.26 22.52 10.43
N GLY A 235 6.06 22.64 9.12
CA GLY A 235 6.87 21.93 8.11
C GLY A 235 6.25 20.63 7.59
N ALA A 236 5.15 20.17 8.19
CA ALA A 236 4.35 19.09 7.64
C ALA A 236 2.97 19.61 7.20
N ASP A 237 2.52 19.20 6.02
CA ASP A 237 1.18 19.52 5.49
C ASP A 237 0.12 18.63 6.14
N ALA A 238 0.51 17.42 6.53
CA ALA A 238 -0.33 16.48 7.22
C ALA A 238 0.47 15.64 8.22
N ALA A 239 -0.21 15.06 9.21
CA ALA A 239 0.44 14.26 10.24
C ALA A 239 -0.37 13.00 10.58
N ILE A 240 0.33 11.89 10.83
CA ILE A 240 -0.21 10.66 11.38
C ILE A 240 0.10 10.64 12.87
N LEU A 241 -0.90 10.39 13.70
CA LEU A 241 -0.73 10.10 15.11
C LEU A 241 -0.99 8.61 15.34
N GLN A 242 0.04 7.85 15.66
CA GLN A 242 -0.10 6.48 16.13
C GLN A 242 -0.35 6.49 17.63
N SER A 243 -1.60 6.26 18.02
CA SER A 243 -2.07 6.32 19.38
C SER A 243 -2.32 4.95 20.00
N TYR A 244 -2.70 4.89 21.27
CA TYR A 244 -2.89 3.64 22.00
C TYR A 244 -4.27 3.01 21.74
N GLY A 245 -4.32 1.70 21.66
CA GLY A 245 -5.55 0.91 21.64
C GLY A 245 -6.59 1.46 20.64
N HIS A 246 -7.72 1.92 21.16
CA HIS A 246 -8.82 2.47 20.35
C HIS A 246 -8.66 3.95 19.96
N GLY A 247 -7.43 4.43 19.82
CA GLY A 247 -7.20 5.81 19.43
C GLY A 247 -6.96 6.76 20.61
N ASN A 248 -6.61 6.22 21.79
CA ASN A 248 -6.41 7.01 22.99
C ASN A 248 -5.07 7.75 22.99
N ALA A 249 -5.09 8.99 23.46
CA ALA A 249 -3.91 9.82 23.63
C ALA A 249 -3.96 10.56 24.98
N PRO A 250 -2.83 11.11 25.47
CA PRO A 250 -2.85 12.03 26.60
C PRO A 250 -3.77 13.23 26.33
N SER A 251 -4.46 13.67 27.37
CA SER A 251 -5.40 14.79 27.32
C SER A 251 -4.86 16.07 28.00
N ASP A 252 -3.53 16.20 28.11
CA ASP A 252 -2.96 17.42 28.65
C ASP A 252 -3.20 18.61 27.69
N ASP A 253 -3.49 19.77 28.28
CA ASP A 253 -3.91 20.95 27.52
C ASP A 253 -2.85 21.38 26.50
N GLY A 254 -1.57 21.27 26.84
CA GLY A 254 -0.49 21.66 25.94
C GLY A 254 -0.39 20.82 24.68
N PHE A 255 -0.72 19.52 24.76
CA PHE A 255 -0.77 18.63 23.60
C PHE A 255 -2.03 18.90 22.76
N ILE A 256 -3.19 18.96 23.38
CA ILE A 256 -4.48 19.21 22.69
C ILE A 256 -4.48 20.58 22.01
N ASP A 257 -3.91 21.63 22.64
CA ASP A 257 -3.78 22.95 22.02
C ASP A 257 -2.85 22.95 20.80
N ALA A 258 -1.76 22.19 20.83
CA ALA A 258 -0.89 22.04 19.65
C ALA A 258 -1.61 21.34 18.49
N VAL A 259 -2.35 20.28 18.80
CA VAL A 259 -3.18 19.57 17.82
C VAL A 259 -4.22 20.51 17.21
N ARG A 260 -4.97 21.23 18.05
CA ARG A 260 -5.98 22.20 17.61
C ARG A 260 -5.37 23.32 16.75
N SER A 261 -4.22 23.83 17.13
CA SER A 261 -3.51 24.83 16.34
C SER A 261 -3.14 24.31 14.95
N PHE A 262 -2.58 23.10 14.87
CA PHE A 262 -2.20 22.47 13.61
C PHE A 262 -3.41 22.27 12.68
N THR A 263 -4.51 21.72 13.20
CA THR A 263 -5.71 21.47 12.40
C THR A 263 -6.43 22.76 11.99
N SER A 264 -6.46 23.78 12.86
CA SER A 264 -7.08 25.08 12.57
C SER A 264 -6.31 25.87 11.50
N CYS A 265 -5.01 25.60 11.35
CA CYS A 265 -4.19 26.17 10.27
C CYS A 265 -4.30 25.38 8.94
N GLY A 266 -5.19 24.40 8.87
CA GLY A 266 -5.44 23.58 7.66
C GLY A 266 -4.63 22.27 7.60
N GLY A 267 -3.83 21.95 8.60
CA GLY A 267 -3.13 20.68 8.70
C GLY A 267 -4.10 19.52 8.88
N LEU A 268 -3.93 18.44 8.14
CA LEU A 268 -4.71 17.21 8.32
C LEU A 268 -4.00 16.30 9.32
N LEU A 269 -4.66 15.93 10.41
CA LEU A 269 -4.15 14.97 11.39
C LEU A 269 -5.04 13.74 11.43
N LEU A 270 -4.45 12.58 11.07
CA LEU A 270 -5.12 11.27 11.07
C LEU A 270 -4.63 10.45 12.26
N ASN A 271 -5.55 10.06 13.14
CA ASN A 271 -5.26 9.21 14.29
C ASN A 271 -5.47 7.74 13.95
N ILE A 272 -4.43 6.92 14.05
CA ILE A 272 -4.49 5.47 13.84
C ILE A 272 -4.02 4.72 15.09
N SER A 273 -4.41 3.46 15.20
CA SER A 273 -3.95 2.60 16.31
C SER A 273 -2.52 2.10 16.07
N GLN A 274 -1.73 1.97 17.15
CA GLN A 274 -0.47 1.23 17.14
C GLN A 274 -0.68 -0.28 17.08
N VAL A 275 -1.90 -0.74 17.39
CA VAL A 275 -2.23 -2.17 17.40
C VAL A 275 -2.53 -2.62 15.96
N PRO A 276 -1.85 -3.65 15.44
CA PRO A 276 -2.03 -4.08 14.04
C PRO A 276 -3.48 -4.39 13.65
N GLN A 277 -4.28 -4.93 14.59
CA GLN A 277 -5.72 -5.16 14.43
C GLN A 277 -6.54 -4.18 15.29
N GLY A 278 -6.02 -2.95 15.47
CA GLY A 278 -6.67 -1.90 16.23
C GLY A 278 -7.64 -1.08 15.38
N CYS A 279 -8.63 -0.48 16.04
CA CYS A 279 -9.55 0.47 15.41
C CYS A 279 -9.50 1.79 16.20
N ALA A 280 -8.99 2.84 15.57
CA ALA A 280 -8.92 4.18 16.16
C ALA A 280 -10.28 4.89 16.02
N ALA A 281 -11.22 4.52 16.88
CA ALA A 281 -12.53 5.14 17.04
C ALA A 281 -12.61 5.83 18.39
N ALA A 282 -13.30 6.98 18.47
CA ALA A 282 -13.47 7.71 19.72
C ALA A 282 -14.45 6.99 20.67
N VAL A 283 -14.01 5.89 21.28
CA VAL A 283 -14.83 5.09 22.21
C VAL A 283 -14.80 5.66 23.63
N TYR A 284 -13.77 6.43 23.99
CA TYR A 284 -13.56 7.00 25.31
C TYR A 284 -13.48 8.54 25.29
N ALA A 285 -13.75 9.18 26.44
CA ALA A 285 -13.70 10.64 26.59
C ALA A 285 -12.36 11.27 26.13
N GLN A 286 -11.25 10.58 26.31
CA GLN A 286 -9.94 11.02 25.81
C GLN A 286 -9.83 11.06 24.28
N GLY A 287 -10.55 10.16 23.58
CA GLY A 287 -10.67 10.20 22.12
C GLY A 287 -11.55 11.36 21.64
N ASP A 288 -12.49 11.82 22.47
CA ASP A 288 -13.35 12.97 22.15
C ASP A 288 -12.56 14.29 22.13
N ALA A 289 -11.58 14.46 23.01
CA ALA A 289 -10.72 15.65 23.02
C ALA A 289 -9.94 15.82 21.71
N LEU A 290 -9.40 14.74 21.14
CA LEU A 290 -8.75 14.77 19.83
C LEU A 290 -9.73 15.12 18.72
N ARG A 291 -10.92 14.52 18.71
CA ARG A 291 -11.98 14.80 17.73
C ARG A 291 -12.40 16.25 17.77
N GLN A 292 -12.61 16.83 18.97
CA GLN A 292 -12.92 18.25 19.15
C GLN A 292 -11.77 19.19 18.73
N ALA A 293 -10.53 18.70 18.77
CA ALA A 293 -9.37 19.39 18.25
C ALA A 293 -9.18 19.23 16.72
N GLY A 294 -10.16 18.66 15.99
CA GLY A 294 -10.16 18.53 14.54
C GLY A 294 -9.46 17.29 13.97
N VAL A 295 -9.05 16.37 14.82
CA VAL A 295 -8.41 15.11 14.38
C VAL A 295 -9.41 14.20 13.66
N VAL A 296 -8.96 13.56 12.59
CA VAL A 296 -9.73 12.53 11.87
C VAL A 296 -9.39 11.17 12.48
N GLY A 297 -10.40 10.42 12.90
CA GLY A 297 -10.24 9.03 13.35
C GLY A 297 -10.02 8.11 12.13
N GLY A 298 -8.94 7.36 12.14
CA GLY A 298 -8.56 6.48 11.02
C GLY A 298 -9.23 5.11 11.03
N GLY A 299 -9.98 4.78 12.10
CA GLY A 299 -10.64 3.48 12.20
C GLY A 299 -9.64 2.32 12.12
N LYS A 300 -9.85 1.44 11.15
CA LYS A 300 -9.01 0.24 10.84
C LYS A 300 -7.79 0.57 9.97
N CYS A 301 -7.47 1.84 9.77
CA CYS A 301 -6.38 2.27 8.90
C CYS A 301 -5.03 1.88 9.52
N ASN A 302 -4.16 1.25 8.73
CA ASN A 302 -2.76 1.00 9.07
C ASN A 302 -1.86 2.17 8.62
N LEU A 303 -0.58 2.12 8.96
CA LEU A 303 0.37 3.18 8.66
C LEU A 303 0.53 3.43 7.16
N GLU A 304 0.61 2.36 6.37
CA GLU A 304 0.81 2.43 4.92
C GLU A 304 -0.37 3.13 4.23
N THR A 305 -1.59 2.73 4.57
CA THR A 305 -2.81 3.35 4.05
C THR A 305 -2.93 4.81 4.51
N ALA A 306 -2.66 5.09 5.79
CA ALA A 306 -2.69 6.45 6.36
C ALA A 306 -1.71 7.39 5.66
N SER A 307 -0.47 6.93 5.43
CA SER A 307 0.57 7.69 4.75
C SER A 307 0.14 8.11 3.35
N VAL A 308 -0.39 7.17 2.57
CA VAL A 308 -0.85 7.44 1.20
C VAL A 308 -2.09 8.33 1.19
N LEU A 309 -3.08 8.06 2.04
CA LEU A 309 -4.29 8.91 2.13
C LEU A 309 -3.93 10.36 2.44
N LEU A 310 -3.04 10.60 3.41
CA LEU A 310 -2.63 11.96 3.75
C LEU A 310 -1.77 12.60 2.67
N THR A 311 -0.92 11.85 1.98
CA THR A 311 -0.16 12.35 0.82
C THR A 311 -1.11 12.80 -0.30
N LEU A 312 -2.13 12.01 -0.62
CA LEU A 312 -3.16 12.38 -1.61
C LEU A 312 -3.99 13.56 -1.10
N ALA A 313 -4.43 13.53 0.15
CA ALA A 313 -5.26 14.57 0.74
C ALA A 313 -4.56 15.94 0.73
N ALA A 314 -3.34 16.02 1.23
CA ALA A 314 -2.56 17.24 1.24
C ALA A 314 -2.21 17.72 -0.18
N GLY A 315 -1.81 16.78 -1.06
CA GLY A 315 -1.45 17.11 -2.45
C GLY A 315 -2.62 17.58 -3.33
N ASN A 316 -3.86 17.23 -2.97
CA ASN A 316 -5.07 17.57 -3.73
C ASN A 316 -6.03 18.49 -2.95
N GLY A 317 -5.60 19.06 -1.81
CA GLY A 317 -6.39 20.01 -1.04
C GLY A 317 -7.68 19.43 -0.45
N TRP A 318 -7.63 18.16 0.00
CA TRP A 318 -8.80 17.57 0.63
C TRP A 318 -9.08 18.20 1.99
N THR A 319 -10.36 18.29 2.32
CA THR A 319 -10.79 18.66 3.66
C THR A 319 -10.84 17.43 4.58
N ALA A 320 -10.90 17.66 5.89
CA ALA A 320 -11.13 16.60 6.87
C ALA A 320 -12.41 15.79 6.58
N ASP A 321 -13.47 16.45 6.09
CA ASP A 321 -14.72 15.75 5.74
C ASP A 321 -14.56 14.85 4.53
N ARG A 322 -13.82 15.29 3.49
CA ARG A 322 -13.50 14.43 2.37
C ARG A 322 -12.65 13.22 2.82
N LEU A 323 -11.67 13.44 3.68
CA LEU A 323 -10.85 12.35 4.22
C LEU A 323 -11.71 11.33 5.00
N ARG A 324 -12.69 11.79 5.81
CA ARG A 324 -13.65 10.90 6.49
C ARG A 324 -14.50 10.11 5.50
N ALA A 325 -14.99 10.75 4.45
CA ALA A 325 -15.78 10.09 3.42
C ALA A 325 -14.97 8.99 2.68
N GLU A 326 -13.70 9.24 2.37
CA GLU A 326 -12.82 8.25 1.76
C GLU A 326 -12.56 7.06 2.70
N LEU A 327 -12.30 7.31 3.99
CA LEU A 327 -12.13 6.24 4.98
C LEU A 327 -13.38 5.36 5.09
N ALA A 328 -14.56 5.95 5.08
CA ALA A 328 -15.83 5.21 5.10
C ALA A 328 -16.05 4.41 3.80
N ALA A 329 -15.78 5.00 2.64
CA ALA A 329 -15.89 4.32 1.34
C ALA A 329 -14.95 3.10 1.23
N LEU A 330 -13.79 3.14 1.89
CA LEU A 330 -12.84 2.04 1.98
C LEU A 330 -13.21 0.98 3.04
N GLY A 331 -14.30 1.18 3.81
CA GLY A 331 -14.69 0.30 4.92
C GLY A 331 -13.73 0.33 6.11
N LEU A 332 -12.94 1.38 6.23
CA LEU A 332 -11.99 1.58 7.33
C LEU A 332 -12.65 2.18 8.57
N THR A 333 -13.71 2.93 8.39
CA THR A 333 -14.57 3.46 9.45
C THR A 333 -16.02 3.09 9.18
N ASP A 334 -16.84 3.09 10.23
CA ASP A 334 -18.29 3.03 10.07
C ASP A 334 -18.78 4.36 9.44
N ALA A 335 -19.82 4.27 8.60
CA ALA A 335 -20.38 5.42 7.88
C ALA A 335 -21.14 6.37 8.81
#